data_9242704fea50d1885ead01a9ea291d5e
#
_entry.id   9242704fea50d1885ead01a9ea291d5e
#
_cell.length_a   1.000
_cell.length_b   1.000
_cell.length_c   1.000
_cell.angle_alpha   90.00
_cell.angle_beta   90.00
_cell.angle_gamma   90.00
#
_symmetry.space_group_name_H-M   'P 1'
#
loop_
_entity.id
_entity.type
_entity.pdbx_description
1 polymer ?
#
loop_
_entity_poly.entity_id
_entity_poly.type
_entity_poly.pdbx_seq_one_letter_code
_entity_poly.pdbx_strand_id
1 'polypeptide(L)'
;MITQTSISYYGLNYVEHAEKDFQEMKDHGVTQVILAVTEFDFDFWRPNIPKIVDKAHELGLRVLIDPWGNGKYFGGEQVSKFLQDNVENRQVSALTGEKLPYACFNTNSYRDYFKNFCVTLARECKPDGFFWDEPHYAFPKGIASITGGVADDWTCYCPVCRKRFEDYYGYPMPKYMTNDVKLFRWREALVVLSDTSKALKELDPNIEITCCVHATQNGYYVSEYRGYDNWDMVGECPYFDVFSTTIVNWALPEDFYRDITERTVAIAKKYGKKSERWLMGYYKQPKDWAQVAKWVDIAKEAGVDRLAAWTYRGGYGTVVGAPDALKLWDTIGENYKRVCKKDA
;
A
#
# COMPACT_ATOMS: atom_id res chain seq x y z
N MET A 1 -11.80 9.90 -16.90
CA MET A 1 -10.57 10.03 -17.75
C MET A 1 -9.39 9.76 -16.85
N ILE A 2 -8.45 8.89 -17.25
CA ILE A 2 -7.27 8.58 -16.44
C ILE A 2 -6.31 9.76 -16.51
N THR A 3 -6.00 10.34 -15.37
CA THR A 3 -5.17 11.54 -15.24
C THR A 3 -3.74 11.22 -14.83
N GLN A 4 -3.50 10.05 -14.26
CA GLN A 4 -2.17 9.61 -13.85
C GLN A 4 -1.97 8.10 -14.04
N THR A 5 -0.74 7.75 -14.35
CA THR A 5 -0.25 6.39 -14.50
C THR A 5 0.97 6.22 -13.62
N SER A 6 0.93 5.25 -12.71
CA SER A 6 1.93 5.08 -11.66
C SER A 6 2.63 3.73 -11.76
N ILE A 7 3.88 3.69 -11.31
CA ILE A 7 4.66 2.44 -11.16
C ILE A 7 5.40 2.46 -9.82
N SER A 8 5.46 1.31 -9.13
CA SER A 8 6.31 1.18 -7.96
C SER A 8 7.77 0.94 -8.34
N TYR A 9 8.68 1.53 -7.57
CA TYR A 9 10.11 1.53 -7.84
C TYR A 9 10.94 1.38 -6.56
N TYR A 10 12.02 0.61 -6.64
CA TYR A 10 12.86 0.21 -5.49
C TYR A 10 14.32 0.63 -5.62
N GLY A 11 14.68 1.39 -6.63
CA GLY A 11 16.08 1.76 -6.96
C GLY A 11 16.57 2.98 -6.19
N LEU A 12 16.90 2.84 -4.89
CA LEU A 12 17.32 3.96 -4.01
C LEU A 12 18.83 4.08 -3.78
N ASN A 13 19.63 3.19 -4.35
CA ASN A 13 21.04 3.11 -4.03
C ASN A 13 21.89 4.16 -4.75
N TYR A 14 21.68 4.33 -6.05
CA TYR A 14 22.48 5.21 -6.89
C TYR A 14 21.61 6.11 -7.75
N VAL A 15 21.89 7.41 -7.70
CA VAL A 15 21.12 8.46 -8.38
C VAL A 15 21.16 8.27 -9.90
N GLU A 16 22.32 7.90 -10.45
CA GLU A 16 22.53 7.72 -11.88
C GLU A 16 21.77 6.52 -12.45
N HIS A 17 21.50 5.51 -11.63
CA HIS A 17 20.67 4.38 -12.01
C HIS A 17 19.19 4.79 -12.02
N ALA A 18 18.74 5.47 -10.96
CA ALA A 18 17.37 5.95 -10.86
C ALA A 18 17.02 6.91 -12.00
N GLU A 19 17.92 7.83 -12.38
CA GLU A 19 17.71 8.76 -13.51
C GLU A 19 17.44 8.03 -14.84
N LYS A 20 18.22 6.98 -15.14
CA LYS A 20 18.02 6.15 -16.34
C LYS A 20 16.69 5.41 -16.30
N ASP A 21 16.36 4.84 -15.14
CA ASP A 21 15.11 4.09 -14.95
C ASP A 21 13.91 5.03 -15.07
N PHE A 22 13.97 6.25 -14.53
CA PHE A 22 12.92 7.26 -14.67
C PHE A 22 12.71 7.71 -16.11
N GLN A 23 13.77 7.84 -16.90
CA GLN A 23 13.63 8.13 -18.31
C GLN A 23 12.90 7.00 -19.03
N GLU A 24 13.25 5.73 -18.77
CA GLU A 24 12.55 4.58 -19.33
C GLU A 24 11.08 4.55 -18.89
N MET A 25 10.77 4.83 -17.61
CA MET A 25 9.40 4.91 -17.11
C MET A 25 8.60 5.99 -17.85
N LYS A 26 9.17 7.17 -18.03
CA LYS A 26 8.56 8.26 -18.79
C LYS A 26 8.27 7.85 -20.24
N ASP A 27 9.22 7.16 -20.88
CA ASP A 27 9.07 6.65 -22.25
C ASP A 27 7.97 5.57 -22.34
N HIS A 28 7.65 4.88 -21.23
CA HIS A 28 6.52 3.96 -21.09
C HIS A 28 5.21 4.64 -20.67
N GLY A 29 5.18 5.97 -20.60
CA GLY A 29 3.95 6.72 -20.30
C GLY A 29 3.62 6.80 -18.82
N VAL A 30 4.58 6.52 -17.92
CA VAL A 30 4.47 6.76 -16.49
C VAL A 30 4.49 8.27 -16.23
N THR A 31 3.62 8.73 -15.36
CA THR A 31 3.54 10.14 -14.91
C THR A 31 3.83 10.30 -13.42
N GLN A 32 3.81 9.20 -12.66
CA GLN A 32 4.04 9.18 -11.22
C GLN A 32 4.82 7.95 -10.80
N VAL A 33 5.81 8.11 -9.95
CA VAL A 33 6.58 7.03 -9.35
C VAL A 33 6.13 6.84 -7.90
N ILE A 34 5.87 5.60 -7.49
CA ILE A 34 5.67 5.22 -6.09
C ILE A 34 7.01 4.64 -5.61
N LEU A 35 7.73 5.46 -4.87
CA LEU A 35 9.09 5.19 -4.44
C LEU A 35 9.08 4.42 -3.12
N ALA A 36 9.40 3.13 -3.16
CA ALA A 36 9.44 2.28 -1.99
C ALA A 36 10.69 2.60 -1.15
N VAL A 37 10.48 3.11 0.05
CA VAL A 37 11.54 3.46 1.02
C VAL A 37 11.41 2.57 2.24
N THR A 38 12.36 1.66 2.40
CA THR A 38 12.42 0.77 3.57
C THR A 38 13.06 1.45 4.78
N GLU A 39 12.95 0.83 5.95
CA GLU A 39 13.68 1.27 7.15
C GLU A 39 15.21 1.23 6.93
N PHE A 40 15.70 0.25 6.16
CA PHE A 40 17.11 0.15 5.82
C PHE A 40 17.55 1.28 4.86
N ASP A 41 16.74 1.62 3.86
CA ASP A 41 17.05 2.73 2.96
C ASP A 41 17.11 4.05 3.71
N PHE A 42 16.17 4.27 4.62
CA PHE A 42 16.13 5.45 5.49
C PHE A 42 17.38 5.56 6.37
N ASP A 43 17.85 4.47 6.96
CA ASP A 43 18.99 4.47 7.84
C ASP A 43 20.34 4.56 7.08
N PHE A 44 20.43 3.93 5.91
CA PHE A 44 21.71 3.76 5.21
C PHE A 44 21.80 4.60 3.92
N TRP A 45 20.77 4.61 3.09
CA TRP A 45 20.78 5.31 1.80
C TRP A 45 20.12 6.69 1.82
N ARG A 46 19.69 7.16 2.97
CA ARG A 46 18.95 8.41 3.13
C ARG A 46 19.55 9.63 2.41
N PRO A 47 20.86 9.86 2.32
CA PRO A 47 21.42 11.00 1.61
C PRO A 47 21.13 11.00 0.09
N ASN A 48 20.78 9.86 -0.50
CA ASN A 48 20.45 9.75 -1.91
C ASN A 48 18.97 9.93 -2.21
N ILE A 49 18.07 9.67 -1.24
CA ILE A 49 16.62 9.72 -1.47
C ILE A 49 16.15 11.08 -1.97
N PRO A 50 16.54 12.23 -1.35
CA PRO A 50 16.16 13.55 -1.87
C PRO A 50 16.65 13.78 -3.33
N LYS A 51 17.88 13.38 -3.62
CA LYS A 51 18.47 13.55 -4.98
C LYS A 51 17.73 12.71 -6.03
N ILE A 52 17.26 11.52 -5.63
CA ILE A 52 16.46 10.65 -6.51
C ILE A 52 15.08 11.27 -6.76
N VAL A 53 14.44 11.84 -5.73
CA VAL A 53 13.18 12.58 -5.89
C VAL A 53 13.37 13.78 -6.81
N ASP A 54 14.44 14.56 -6.64
CA ASP A 54 14.75 15.71 -7.49
C ASP A 54 14.92 15.27 -8.96
N LYS A 55 15.59 14.15 -9.23
CA LYS A 55 15.73 13.60 -10.59
C LYS A 55 14.40 13.19 -11.24
N ALA A 56 13.48 12.61 -10.45
CA ALA A 56 12.15 12.34 -10.95
C ALA A 56 11.40 13.63 -11.31
N HIS A 57 11.49 14.65 -10.46
CA HIS A 57 10.88 15.97 -10.69
C HIS A 57 11.50 16.69 -11.92
N GLU A 58 12.81 16.64 -12.12
CA GLU A 58 13.49 17.18 -13.30
C GLU A 58 12.96 16.57 -14.61
N LEU A 59 12.56 15.29 -14.56
CA LEU A 59 11.93 14.59 -15.68
C LEU A 59 10.40 14.83 -15.80
N GLY A 60 9.82 15.60 -14.88
CA GLY A 60 8.38 15.88 -14.83
C GLY A 60 7.53 14.74 -14.31
N LEU A 61 8.14 13.81 -13.57
CA LEU A 61 7.43 12.74 -12.86
C LEU A 61 7.04 13.20 -11.46
N ARG A 62 5.82 12.88 -11.02
CA ARG A 62 5.43 13.01 -9.62
C ARG A 62 6.04 11.88 -8.80
N VAL A 63 6.22 12.10 -7.51
CA VAL A 63 6.75 11.10 -6.59
C VAL A 63 5.86 10.96 -5.36
N LEU A 64 5.37 9.74 -5.11
CA LEU A 64 4.81 9.34 -3.82
C LEU A 64 5.85 8.48 -3.08
N ILE A 65 6.04 8.74 -1.79
CA ILE A 65 6.84 7.85 -0.94
C ILE A 65 5.94 6.77 -0.36
N ASP A 66 6.35 5.52 -0.54
CA ASP A 66 5.78 4.34 0.09
C ASP A 66 6.74 3.88 1.21
N PRO A 67 6.36 3.94 2.51
CA PRO A 67 7.15 3.41 3.61
C PRO A 67 7.12 1.89 3.64
N TRP A 68 7.63 1.28 2.57
CA TRP A 68 7.49 -0.13 2.22
C TRP A 68 8.01 -1.06 3.31
N GLY A 69 7.14 -1.93 3.80
CA GLY A 69 7.45 -2.89 4.86
C GLY A 69 7.75 -2.28 6.24
N ASN A 70 7.60 -0.96 6.43
CA ASN A 70 7.84 -0.30 7.71
C ASN A 70 6.96 -0.92 8.81
N GLY A 71 7.59 -1.34 9.93
CA GLY A 71 6.93 -2.03 11.02
C GLY A 71 6.27 -3.35 10.61
N LYS A 72 6.51 -3.85 9.40
CA LYS A 72 5.75 -4.92 8.76
C LYS A 72 4.23 -4.63 8.75
N TYR A 73 3.89 -3.34 8.85
CA TYR A 73 2.53 -2.83 8.83
C TYR A 73 1.99 -2.67 7.39
N PHE A 74 2.89 -2.33 6.48
CA PHE A 74 2.60 -2.18 5.06
C PHE A 74 2.93 -3.44 4.27
N GLY A 75 2.45 -3.49 3.04
CA GLY A 75 2.84 -4.49 2.07
C GLY A 75 4.37 -4.60 1.91
N GLY A 76 4.82 -5.72 1.43
CA GLY A 76 6.23 -5.95 1.14
C GLY A 76 6.91 -7.04 1.98
N GLU A 77 8.03 -7.51 1.45
CA GLU A 77 8.78 -8.64 2.00
C GLU A 77 9.91 -8.22 2.95
N GLN A 78 10.03 -6.92 3.23
CA GLN A 78 11.09 -6.40 4.09
C GLN A 78 10.90 -6.79 5.56
N VAL A 79 12.01 -6.96 6.24
CA VAL A 79 12.06 -7.16 7.69
C VAL A 79 12.15 -5.78 8.35
N SER A 80 11.30 -5.54 9.35
CA SER A 80 11.38 -4.29 10.12
C SER A 80 12.56 -4.32 11.08
N LYS A 81 13.51 -3.42 10.89
CA LYS A 81 14.63 -3.19 11.81
C LYS A 81 14.15 -2.65 13.15
N PHE A 82 13.16 -1.73 13.14
CA PHE A 82 12.55 -1.24 14.37
C PHE A 82 12.08 -2.38 15.27
N LEU A 83 11.44 -3.40 14.72
CA LEU A 83 10.92 -4.54 15.48
C LEU A 83 12.00 -5.55 15.91
N GLN A 84 13.20 -5.50 15.35
CA GLN A 84 14.33 -6.27 15.83
C GLN A 84 14.83 -5.70 17.17
N ASP A 85 14.92 -4.38 17.24
CA ASP A 85 15.44 -3.66 18.42
C ASP A 85 14.36 -3.43 19.49
N ASN A 86 13.06 -3.49 19.11
CA ASN A 86 11.91 -3.18 19.97
C ASN A 86 10.88 -4.30 19.97
N VAL A 87 11.27 -5.48 20.46
CA VAL A 87 10.44 -6.71 20.44
C VAL A 87 9.15 -6.60 21.26
N GLU A 88 9.07 -5.69 22.21
CA GLU A 88 7.87 -5.39 23.00
C GLU A 88 6.77 -4.71 22.17
N ASN A 89 7.15 -4.07 21.06
CA ASN A 89 6.21 -3.44 20.13
C ASN A 89 5.58 -4.41 19.13
N ARG A 90 5.93 -5.68 19.18
CA ARG A 90 5.38 -6.69 18.28
C ARG A 90 3.93 -7.01 18.62
N GLN A 91 3.15 -7.29 17.59
CA GLN A 91 1.78 -7.80 17.76
C GLN A 91 1.79 -9.16 18.43
N VAL A 92 0.75 -9.39 19.24
CA VAL A 92 0.58 -10.63 20.00
C VAL A 92 -0.64 -11.38 19.47
N SER A 93 -0.47 -12.69 19.20
CA SER A 93 -1.55 -13.59 18.84
C SER A 93 -2.58 -13.71 19.98
N ALA A 94 -3.85 -13.69 19.64
CA ALA A 94 -4.93 -13.82 20.63
C ALA A 94 -5.02 -15.24 21.20
N LEU A 95 -4.74 -16.27 20.40
CA LEU A 95 -4.88 -17.66 20.82
C LEU A 95 -3.59 -18.21 21.42
N THR A 96 -2.45 -18.01 20.75
CA THR A 96 -1.18 -18.61 21.17
C THR A 96 -0.40 -17.73 22.17
N GLY A 97 -0.62 -16.41 22.15
CA GLY A 97 0.17 -15.46 22.93
C GLY A 97 1.55 -15.17 22.34
N GLU A 98 1.87 -15.71 21.18
CA GLU A 98 3.16 -15.49 20.50
C GLU A 98 3.29 -14.06 20.00
N LYS A 99 4.50 -13.51 20.06
CA LYS A 99 4.84 -12.24 19.46
C LYS A 99 5.20 -12.42 18.00
N LEU A 100 4.43 -11.79 17.12
CA LEU A 100 4.63 -11.83 15.67
C LEU A 100 5.42 -10.60 15.20
N PRO A 101 6.26 -10.71 14.16
CA PRO A 101 7.13 -9.63 13.68
C PRO A 101 6.36 -8.53 12.91
N TYR A 102 5.31 -8.01 13.50
CA TYR A 102 4.47 -6.91 13.03
C TYR A 102 4.30 -5.89 14.12
N ALA A 103 4.37 -4.59 13.80
CA ALA A 103 4.23 -3.53 14.78
C ALA A 103 2.82 -3.45 15.34
N CYS A 104 2.71 -3.33 16.65
CA CYS A 104 1.45 -3.01 17.29
C CYS A 104 1.11 -1.53 17.06
N PHE A 105 -0.03 -1.25 16.44
CA PHE A 105 -0.49 0.12 16.14
C PHE A 105 -0.78 0.98 17.36
N ASN A 106 -0.88 0.36 18.52
CA ASN A 106 -1.26 1.03 19.76
C ASN A 106 -0.10 1.33 20.70
N THR A 107 1.13 0.95 20.34
CA THR A 107 2.32 1.35 21.11
C THR A 107 2.78 2.75 20.68
N ASN A 108 2.98 3.65 21.64
CA ASN A 108 3.41 5.01 21.34
C ASN A 108 4.78 5.04 20.65
N SER A 109 5.70 4.17 21.08
CA SER A 109 7.04 4.09 20.47
C SER A 109 6.99 3.80 18.97
N TYR A 110 6.11 2.89 18.50
CA TYR A 110 5.97 2.67 17.08
C TYR A 110 5.26 3.84 16.37
N ARG A 111 4.18 4.38 16.95
CA ARG A 111 3.49 5.55 16.39
C ARG A 111 4.42 6.74 16.19
N ASP A 112 5.24 7.04 17.20
CA ASP A 112 6.20 8.14 17.14
C ASP A 112 7.32 7.85 16.14
N TYR A 113 7.84 6.61 16.10
CA TYR A 113 8.82 6.19 15.12
C TYR A 113 8.30 6.36 13.69
N PHE A 114 7.13 5.80 13.38
CA PHE A 114 6.54 5.85 12.05
C PHE A 114 6.24 7.30 11.60
N LYS A 115 5.62 8.08 12.48
CA LYS A 115 5.37 9.49 12.20
C LYS A 115 6.66 10.28 11.94
N ASN A 116 7.69 10.08 12.76
CA ASN A 116 8.99 10.74 12.58
C ASN A 116 9.67 10.30 11.28
N PHE A 117 9.61 9.04 10.91
CA PHE A 117 10.09 8.52 9.63
C PHE A 117 9.43 9.28 8.45
N CYS A 118 8.11 9.34 8.41
CA CYS A 118 7.38 10.01 7.33
C CYS A 118 7.61 11.53 7.30
N VAL A 119 7.55 12.21 8.46
CA VAL A 119 7.78 13.66 8.55
C VAL A 119 9.21 14.03 8.15
N THR A 120 10.19 13.21 8.48
CA THR A 120 11.59 13.43 8.08
C THR A 120 11.73 13.33 6.56
N LEU A 121 11.18 12.28 5.94
CA LEU A 121 11.20 12.13 4.49
C LEU A 121 10.45 13.28 3.79
N ALA A 122 9.31 13.71 4.31
CA ALA A 122 8.57 14.83 3.76
C ALA A 122 9.40 16.13 3.75
N ARG A 123 10.12 16.41 4.82
CA ARG A 123 10.97 17.62 4.94
C ARG A 123 12.18 17.58 4.03
N GLU A 124 12.83 16.44 3.93
CA GLU A 124 14.11 16.30 3.21
C GLU A 124 13.91 16.08 1.72
N CYS A 125 12.90 15.28 1.34
CA CYS A 125 12.69 14.86 -0.05
C CYS A 125 11.65 15.72 -0.78
N LYS A 126 10.73 16.39 -0.07
CA LYS A 126 9.63 17.19 -0.65
C LYS A 126 8.86 16.40 -1.73
N PRO A 127 8.39 15.18 -1.45
CA PRO A 127 7.63 14.40 -2.40
C PRO A 127 6.27 15.03 -2.66
N ASP A 128 5.61 14.66 -3.76
CA ASP A 128 4.23 15.08 -4.03
C ASP A 128 3.22 14.43 -3.07
N GLY A 129 3.59 13.31 -2.44
CA GLY A 129 2.70 12.64 -1.50
C GLY A 129 3.27 11.38 -0.86
N PHE A 130 2.37 10.67 -0.18
CA PHE A 130 2.66 9.38 0.45
C PHE A 130 1.65 8.34 0.00
N PHE A 131 2.12 7.10 -0.06
CA PHE A 131 1.33 5.94 -0.42
C PHE A 131 1.30 4.95 0.74
N TRP A 132 0.11 4.72 1.31
CA TRP A 132 -0.10 3.71 2.34
C TRP A 132 -0.40 2.37 1.69
N ASP A 133 0.64 1.53 1.56
CA ASP A 133 0.58 0.26 0.84
C ASP A 133 0.00 -0.85 1.69
N GLU A 134 -1.22 -1.26 1.37
CA GLU A 134 -1.91 -2.41 1.97
C GLU A 134 -1.74 -2.54 3.50
N PRO A 135 -1.98 -1.48 4.30
CA PRO A 135 -1.77 -1.54 5.73
C PRO A 135 -2.58 -2.70 6.34
N HIS A 136 -1.98 -3.46 7.28
CA HIS A 136 -2.67 -4.63 7.83
C HIS A 136 -2.12 -5.08 9.19
N TYR A 137 -2.96 -5.78 9.96
CA TYR A 137 -2.52 -6.56 11.10
C TYR A 137 -1.77 -7.81 10.65
N ALA A 138 -0.95 -8.37 11.54
CA ALA A 138 -0.39 -9.70 11.35
C ALA A 138 -1.49 -10.70 11.02
N PHE A 139 -1.19 -11.60 10.11
CA PHE A 139 -2.15 -12.54 9.54
C PHE A 139 -1.76 -14.00 9.86
N PRO A 140 -1.95 -14.45 11.12
CA PRO A 140 -1.57 -15.80 11.53
C PRO A 140 -2.26 -16.88 10.69
N LYS A 141 -3.53 -16.65 10.32
CA LYS A 141 -4.32 -17.59 9.52
C LYS A 141 -3.82 -17.74 8.07
N GLY A 142 -3.34 -16.66 7.44
CA GLY A 142 -2.77 -16.70 6.09
C GLY A 142 -1.43 -17.44 6.07
N ILE A 143 -0.60 -17.20 7.06
CA ILE A 143 0.64 -17.96 7.31
C ILE A 143 0.28 -19.39 7.70
N ALA A 144 -0.78 -19.62 8.44
CA ALA A 144 -1.28 -20.92 8.86
C ALA A 144 -1.61 -21.86 7.70
N SER A 145 -2.17 -21.35 6.61
CA SER A 145 -2.43 -22.17 5.42
C SER A 145 -1.15 -22.64 4.72
N ILE A 146 -0.04 -21.95 4.96
CA ILE A 146 1.29 -22.26 4.39
C ILE A 146 2.16 -22.99 5.41
N THR A 147 2.05 -22.68 6.71
CA THR A 147 2.97 -23.09 7.77
C THR A 147 2.33 -24.00 8.85
N GLY A 148 1.02 -24.30 8.75
CA GLY A 148 0.32 -25.13 9.74
C GLY A 148 -0.08 -24.40 11.04
N GLY A 149 -0.22 -23.06 11.01
CA GLY A 149 -0.64 -22.29 12.17
C GLY A 149 -2.10 -22.51 12.60
N VAL A 150 -2.52 -21.86 13.66
CA VAL A 150 -3.83 -22.05 14.30
C VAL A 150 -4.92 -21.37 13.49
N ALA A 151 -5.98 -22.13 13.12
CA ALA A 151 -7.17 -21.57 12.50
C ALA A 151 -7.87 -20.59 13.45
N ASP A 152 -8.42 -19.51 12.88
CA ASP A 152 -9.16 -18.46 13.61
C ASP A 152 -8.33 -17.60 14.58
N ASP A 153 -6.99 -17.68 14.51
CA ASP A 153 -6.11 -16.79 15.26
C ASP A 153 -6.05 -15.39 14.62
N TRP A 154 -5.84 -14.39 15.45
CA TRP A 154 -5.79 -12.98 15.05
C TRP A 154 -4.88 -12.16 15.95
N THR A 155 -4.58 -10.91 15.56
CA THR A 155 -3.80 -9.92 16.32
C THR A 155 -4.51 -8.56 16.31
N CYS A 156 -4.23 -7.63 17.25
CA CYS A 156 -3.23 -7.71 18.30
C CYS A 156 -3.89 -7.87 19.67
N TYR A 157 -3.45 -8.84 20.42
CA TYR A 157 -3.95 -9.12 21.79
C TYR A 157 -2.91 -8.75 22.87
N CYS A 158 -2.02 -7.80 22.61
CA CYS A 158 -1.02 -7.34 23.57
C CYS A 158 -1.66 -6.59 24.75
N PRO A 159 -0.95 -6.40 25.87
CA PRO A 159 -1.49 -5.69 27.03
C PRO A 159 -2.02 -4.28 26.70
N VAL A 160 -1.35 -3.54 25.82
CA VAL A 160 -1.77 -2.21 25.39
C VAL A 160 -3.12 -2.26 24.65
N CYS A 161 -3.27 -3.17 23.69
CA CYS A 161 -4.52 -3.32 22.95
C CYS A 161 -5.67 -3.76 23.86
N ARG A 162 -5.43 -4.70 24.77
CA ARG A 162 -6.45 -5.15 25.73
C ARG A 162 -6.94 -4.02 26.64
N LYS A 163 -5.99 -3.23 27.17
CA LYS A 163 -6.33 -2.08 28.01
C LYS A 163 -7.16 -1.04 27.26
N ARG A 164 -6.73 -0.67 26.02
CA ARG A 164 -7.48 0.27 25.20
C ARG A 164 -8.86 -0.22 24.81
N PHE A 165 -9.00 -1.52 24.54
CA PHE A 165 -10.30 -2.13 24.27
C PHE A 165 -11.22 -2.02 25.50
N GLU A 166 -10.72 -2.40 26.69
CA GLU A 166 -11.46 -2.32 27.94
C GLU A 166 -11.88 -0.88 28.28
N ASP A 167 -10.98 0.08 28.09
CA ASP A 167 -11.28 1.51 28.29
C ASP A 167 -12.38 2.01 27.35
N TYR A 168 -12.47 1.44 26.16
CA TYR A 168 -13.48 1.85 25.18
C TYR A 168 -14.83 1.16 25.34
N TYR A 169 -14.83 -0.13 25.61
CA TYR A 169 -16.06 -0.94 25.68
C TYR A 169 -16.55 -1.23 27.10
N GLY A 170 -15.72 -1.01 28.12
CA GLY A 170 -16.07 -1.25 29.52
C GLY A 170 -16.03 -2.71 29.96
N TYR A 171 -15.44 -3.60 29.14
CA TYR A 171 -15.27 -5.02 29.48
C TYR A 171 -13.97 -5.58 28.88
N PRO A 172 -13.41 -6.68 29.45
CA PRO A 172 -12.18 -7.27 28.96
C PRO A 172 -12.25 -7.72 27.49
N MET A 173 -11.18 -7.49 26.72
CA MET A 173 -11.11 -7.89 25.32
C MET A 173 -11.24 -9.41 25.16
N PRO A 174 -12.19 -9.92 24.37
CA PRO A 174 -12.33 -11.35 24.10
C PRO A 174 -11.15 -11.91 23.32
N LYS A 175 -10.85 -13.21 23.49
CA LYS A 175 -9.85 -13.93 22.68
C LYS A 175 -10.37 -14.37 21.30
N TYR A 176 -11.66 -14.33 21.07
CA TYR A 176 -12.30 -14.65 19.79
C TYR A 176 -12.77 -13.37 19.08
N MET A 177 -12.85 -13.43 17.76
CA MET A 177 -13.21 -12.28 16.93
C MET A 177 -14.70 -11.97 17.04
N THR A 178 -15.07 -11.00 17.88
CA THR A 178 -16.42 -10.42 17.96
C THR A 178 -16.55 -9.21 17.05
N ASN A 179 -17.77 -8.70 16.86
CA ASN A 179 -17.99 -7.45 16.13
C ASN A 179 -17.28 -6.27 16.80
N ASP A 180 -17.28 -6.20 18.13
CA ASP A 180 -16.57 -5.12 18.85
C ASP A 180 -15.07 -5.21 18.67
N VAL A 181 -14.48 -6.43 18.64
CA VAL A 181 -13.07 -6.63 18.33
C VAL A 181 -12.75 -6.20 16.89
N LYS A 182 -13.61 -6.52 15.91
CA LYS A 182 -13.44 -6.06 14.52
C LYS A 182 -13.47 -4.55 14.42
N LEU A 183 -14.48 -3.90 14.99
CA LEU A 183 -14.64 -2.45 15.01
C LEU A 183 -13.47 -1.75 15.71
N PHE A 184 -13.02 -2.29 16.84
CA PHE A 184 -11.85 -1.80 17.54
C PHE A 184 -10.61 -1.86 16.65
N ARG A 185 -10.34 -3.01 16.04
CA ARG A 185 -9.17 -3.20 15.17
C ARG A 185 -9.19 -2.26 13.97
N TRP A 186 -10.31 -2.12 13.28
CA TRP A 186 -10.44 -1.19 12.16
C TRP A 186 -10.12 0.25 12.56
N ARG A 187 -10.65 0.69 13.68
CA ARG A 187 -10.41 2.04 14.19
C ARG A 187 -8.94 2.25 14.57
N GLU A 188 -8.37 1.34 15.36
CA GLU A 188 -6.99 1.50 15.85
C GLU A 188 -5.96 1.41 14.71
N ALA A 189 -6.21 0.59 13.70
CA ALA A 189 -5.39 0.54 12.51
C ALA A 189 -5.44 1.86 11.72
N LEU A 190 -6.61 2.46 11.59
CA LEU A 190 -6.79 3.71 10.85
C LEU A 190 -6.17 4.91 11.58
N VAL A 191 -6.20 4.93 12.92
CA VAL A 191 -5.70 6.07 13.72
C VAL A 191 -4.24 6.37 13.44
N VAL A 192 -3.36 5.35 13.33
CA VAL A 192 -1.92 5.60 13.09
C VAL A 192 -1.67 6.25 11.73
N LEU A 193 -2.43 5.85 10.71
CA LEU A 193 -2.32 6.46 9.38
C LEU A 193 -2.93 7.86 9.36
N SER A 194 -4.08 8.03 9.98
CA SER A 194 -4.78 9.32 10.09
C SER A 194 -3.91 10.36 10.82
N ASP A 195 -3.33 9.99 11.97
CA ASP A 195 -2.46 10.89 12.75
C ASP A 195 -1.19 11.27 11.99
N THR A 196 -0.58 10.30 11.28
CA THR A 196 0.59 10.57 10.45
C THR A 196 0.23 11.44 9.25
N SER A 197 -0.88 11.15 8.57
CA SER A 197 -1.36 11.94 7.43
C SER A 197 -1.70 13.37 7.84
N LYS A 198 -2.32 13.55 9.01
CA LYS A 198 -2.56 14.86 9.59
C LYS A 198 -1.26 15.64 9.79
N ALA A 199 -0.25 15.03 10.40
CA ALA A 199 1.04 15.68 10.60
C ALA A 199 1.74 16.05 9.28
N LEU A 200 1.61 15.23 8.24
CA LEU A 200 2.11 15.53 6.90
C LEU A 200 1.36 16.71 6.26
N LYS A 201 0.02 16.76 6.39
CA LYS A 201 -0.80 17.88 5.90
C LYS A 201 -0.55 19.20 6.66
N GLU A 202 -0.21 19.11 7.94
CA GLU A 202 0.20 20.28 8.74
C GLU A 202 1.56 20.82 8.30
N LEU A 203 2.45 19.96 7.82
CA LEU A 203 3.74 20.36 7.25
C LEU A 203 3.59 21.00 5.88
N ASP A 204 2.83 20.37 4.99
CA ASP A 204 2.46 20.89 3.67
C ASP A 204 1.05 20.40 3.30
N PRO A 205 0.05 21.29 3.20
CA PRO A 205 -1.33 20.91 2.85
C PRO A 205 -1.48 20.31 1.44
N ASN A 206 -0.49 20.49 0.56
CA ASN A 206 -0.50 19.94 -0.80
C ASN A 206 0.02 18.50 -0.87
N ILE A 207 0.67 17.98 0.17
CA ILE A 207 1.07 16.58 0.23
C ILE A 207 -0.17 15.69 0.01
N GLU A 208 -0.15 14.89 -1.04
CA GLU A 208 -1.25 14.00 -1.37
C GLU A 208 -1.09 12.66 -0.64
N ILE A 209 -2.17 12.14 -0.08
CA ILE A 209 -2.18 10.87 0.62
C ILE A 209 -3.06 9.86 -0.12
N THR A 210 -2.43 8.80 -0.63
CA THR A 210 -3.11 7.63 -1.19
C THR A 210 -3.18 6.53 -0.15
N CYS A 211 -4.37 5.98 0.11
CA CYS A 211 -4.53 4.78 0.93
C CYS A 211 -4.98 3.62 0.05
N CYS A 212 -4.12 2.61 -0.11
CA CYS A 212 -4.38 1.40 -0.86
C CYS A 212 -4.82 0.29 0.10
N VAL A 213 -6.02 -0.22 -0.07
CA VAL A 213 -6.57 -1.30 0.74
C VAL A 213 -6.75 -2.57 -0.08
N HIS A 214 -6.85 -3.71 0.60
CA HIS A 214 -7.05 -4.97 -0.09
C HIS A 214 -8.33 -4.98 -0.93
N ALA A 215 -8.20 -5.46 -2.16
CA ALA A 215 -9.33 -5.79 -3.03
C ALA A 215 -10.04 -7.03 -2.47
N THR A 216 -11.11 -6.81 -1.71
CA THR A 216 -11.84 -7.86 -1.02
C THR A 216 -13.16 -8.17 -1.70
N GLN A 217 -13.39 -9.45 -1.96
CA GLN A 217 -14.69 -9.98 -2.37
C GLN A 217 -14.92 -11.34 -1.72
N ASN A 218 -16.18 -11.68 -1.51
CA ASN A 218 -16.64 -12.89 -0.82
C ASN A 218 -15.75 -14.13 -1.09
N GLY A 219 -14.99 -14.54 -0.08
CA GLY A 219 -14.21 -15.79 -0.08
C GLY A 219 -12.82 -15.76 -0.73
N TYR A 220 -12.43 -14.69 -1.44
CA TYR A 220 -11.12 -14.66 -2.10
C TYR A 220 -9.97 -14.08 -1.26
N TYR A 221 -10.29 -13.15 -0.35
CA TYR A 221 -9.32 -12.63 0.61
C TYR A 221 -9.92 -12.59 1.99
N VAL A 222 -9.21 -13.07 3.00
CA VAL A 222 -9.67 -13.07 4.40
C VAL A 222 -9.38 -11.70 5.01
N SER A 223 -10.18 -10.72 4.61
CA SER A 223 -9.96 -9.31 4.92
C SER A 223 -10.20 -8.97 6.39
N GLU A 224 -11.17 -9.61 7.05
CA GLU A 224 -11.55 -9.30 8.43
C GLU A 224 -10.40 -9.46 9.44
N TYR A 225 -9.44 -10.32 9.16
CA TYR A 225 -8.25 -10.49 9.99
C TYR A 225 -7.16 -9.45 9.73
N ARG A 226 -7.20 -8.78 8.56
CA ARG A 226 -6.24 -7.73 8.18
C ARG A 226 -6.60 -6.36 8.73
N GLY A 227 -7.87 -6.06 8.97
CA GLY A 227 -8.33 -4.86 9.66
C GLY A 227 -8.61 -3.62 8.79
N TYR A 228 -8.66 -3.75 7.46
CA TYR A 228 -8.97 -2.67 6.50
C TYR A 228 -10.03 -3.07 5.47
N ASP A 229 -10.92 -3.97 5.84
CA ASP A 229 -12.02 -4.43 4.99
C ASP A 229 -13.25 -3.53 5.04
N ASN A 230 -13.30 -2.58 5.98
CA ASN A 230 -14.32 -1.54 5.99
C ASN A 230 -13.88 -0.33 5.15
N TRP A 231 -14.17 -0.38 3.87
CA TRP A 231 -13.79 0.66 2.92
C TRP A 231 -14.42 2.02 3.20
N ASP A 232 -15.63 2.04 3.78
CA ASP A 232 -16.30 3.27 4.18
C ASP A 232 -15.49 4.04 5.25
N MET A 233 -14.97 3.35 6.27
CA MET A 233 -14.13 4.00 7.29
C MET A 233 -12.86 4.60 6.70
N VAL A 234 -12.24 3.94 5.72
CA VAL A 234 -11.08 4.47 5.01
C VAL A 234 -11.48 5.67 4.15
N GLY A 235 -12.59 5.55 3.43
CA GLY A 235 -13.14 6.64 2.61
C GLY A 235 -13.49 7.89 3.42
N GLU A 236 -14.02 7.74 4.63
CA GLU A 236 -14.39 8.84 5.53
C GLU A 236 -13.17 9.61 6.09
N CYS A 237 -11.97 9.04 6.09
CA CYS A 237 -10.79 9.69 6.66
C CYS A 237 -10.51 11.02 5.94
N PRO A 238 -10.55 12.18 6.63
CA PRO A 238 -10.44 13.50 5.99
C PRO A 238 -9.04 13.81 5.47
N TYR A 239 -8.04 13.04 5.89
CA TYR A 239 -6.63 13.27 5.51
C TYR A 239 -6.18 12.43 4.31
N PHE A 240 -7.04 11.56 3.77
CA PHE A 240 -6.74 10.80 2.55
C PHE A 240 -7.36 11.50 1.34
N ASP A 241 -6.60 11.59 0.26
CA ASP A 241 -7.01 12.25 -0.99
C ASP A 241 -7.40 11.24 -2.06
N VAL A 242 -6.80 10.05 -2.03
CA VAL A 242 -6.99 8.99 -3.03
C VAL A 242 -7.35 7.69 -2.33
N PHE A 243 -8.46 7.09 -2.75
CA PHE A 243 -8.86 5.75 -2.36
C PHE A 243 -8.38 4.77 -3.42
N SER A 244 -7.51 3.86 -3.03
CA SER A 244 -6.89 2.86 -3.90
C SER A 244 -7.22 1.45 -3.44
N THR A 245 -7.31 0.51 -4.36
CA THR A 245 -7.47 -0.91 -4.05
C THR A 245 -6.43 -1.74 -4.75
N THR A 246 -5.89 -2.71 -4.01
CA THR A 246 -4.76 -3.53 -4.40
C THR A 246 -4.99 -4.35 -5.68
N ILE A 247 -3.96 -5.01 -6.09
CA ILE A 247 -3.85 -5.82 -7.29
C ILE A 247 -4.86 -6.98 -7.28
N VAL A 248 -5.45 -7.23 -8.44
CA VAL A 248 -6.22 -8.45 -8.72
C VAL A 248 -5.39 -9.36 -9.62
N ASN A 249 -5.37 -10.65 -9.31
CA ASN A 249 -4.60 -11.64 -10.07
C ASN A 249 -5.21 -11.85 -11.48
N TRP A 250 -4.37 -11.87 -12.53
CA TRP A 250 -4.78 -12.15 -13.92
C TRP A 250 -5.59 -13.43 -14.10
N ALA A 251 -5.42 -14.42 -13.21
CA ALA A 251 -6.16 -15.68 -13.26
C ALA A 251 -7.64 -15.54 -12.84
N LEU A 252 -8.01 -14.43 -12.19
CA LEU A 252 -9.39 -14.21 -11.77
C LEU A 252 -10.27 -13.78 -12.93
N PRO A 253 -11.60 -14.02 -12.84
CA PRO A 253 -12.54 -13.61 -13.88
C PRO A 253 -12.54 -12.09 -14.10
N GLU A 254 -12.83 -11.66 -15.31
CA GLU A 254 -12.96 -10.25 -15.67
C GLU A 254 -14.03 -9.54 -14.84
N ASP A 255 -15.18 -10.20 -14.62
CA ASP A 255 -16.27 -9.65 -13.81
C ASP A 255 -15.82 -9.35 -12.36
N PHE A 256 -14.88 -10.13 -11.82
CA PHE A 256 -14.28 -9.84 -10.53
C PHE A 256 -13.48 -8.54 -10.54
N TYR A 257 -12.64 -8.34 -11.58
CA TYR A 257 -11.87 -7.12 -11.74
C TYR A 257 -12.78 -5.89 -11.93
N ARG A 258 -13.86 -6.07 -12.71
CA ARG A 258 -14.86 -5.02 -12.95
C ARG A 258 -15.59 -4.64 -11.65
N ASP A 259 -16.10 -5.62 -10.89
CA ASP A 259 -16.79 -5.37 -9.62
C ASP A 259 -15.91 -4.59 -8.62
N ILE A 260 -14.68 -5.05 -8.40
CA ILE A 260 -13.74 -4.34 -7.51
C ILE A 260 -13.46 -2.92 -8.01
N THR A 261 -13.33 -2.74 -9.32
CA THR A 261 -13.05 -1.44 -9.92
C THR A 261 -14.22 -0.47 -9.75
N GLU A 262 -15.44 -0.90 -10.02
CA GLU A 262 -16.65 -0.11 -9.85
C GLU A 262 -16.90 0.26 -8.39
N ARG A 263 -16.68 -0.67 -7.46
CA ARG A 263 -16.77 -0.41 -6.01
C ARG A 263 -15.70 0.57 -5.55
N THR A 264 -14.46 0.48 -6.05
CA THR A 264 -13.39 1.45 -5.75
C THR A 264 -13.81 2.86 -6.15
N VAL A 265 -14.34 3.01 -7.37
CA VAL A 265 -14.84 4.30 -7.88
C VAL A 265 -16.04 4.79 -7.07
N ALA A 266 -16.96 3.90 -6.69
CA ALA A 266 -18.14 4.26 -5.90
C ALA A 266 -17.76 4.81 -4.51
N ILE A 267 -16.83 4.16 -3.80
CA ILE A 267 -16.31 4.64 -2.50
C ILE A 267 -15.60 5.98 -2.68
N ALA A 268 -14.70 6.10 -3.65
CA ALA A 268 -14.00 7.35 -3.91
C ALA A 268 -14.99 8.50 -4.16
N LYS A 269 -15.97 8.32 -5.02
CA LYS A 269 -17.02 9.33 -5.31
C LYS A 269 -17.86 9.67 -4.09
N LYS A 270 -18.27 8.67 -3.31
CA LYS A 270 -19.08 8.86 -2.09
C LYS A 270 -18.42 9.83 -1.11
N TYR A 271 -17.10 9.78 -1.00
CA TYR A 271 -16.32 10.57 -0.04
C TYR A 271 -15.52 11.73 -0.70
N GLY A 272 -15.80 12.05 -1.97
CA GLY A 272 -15.14 13.15 -2.68
C GLY A 272 -13.64 12.96 -2.91
N LYS A 273 -13.20 11.70 -3.07
CA LYS A 273 -11.80 11.35 -3.29
C LYS A 273 -11.53 10.96 -4.73
N LYS A 274 -10.26 10.95 -5.14
CA LYS A 274 -9.82 10.29 -6.37
C LYS A 274 -9.80 8.79 -6.19
N SER A 275 -9.98 8.06 -7.30
CA SER A 275 -9.92 6.60 -7.34
C SER A 275 -8.66 6.11 -8.02
N GLU A 276 -8.04 5.04 -7.50
CA GLU A 276 -6.89 4.38 -8.12
C GLU A 276 -7.07 2.88 -8.19
N ARG A 277 -6.68 2.29 -9.34
CA ARG A 277 -6.69 0.85 -9.55
C ARG A 277 -5.31 0.35 -9.98
N TRP A 278 -4.97 -0.87 -9.55
CA TRP A 278 -3.69 -1.50 -9.82
C TRP A 278 -3.80 -2.61 -10.85
N LEU A 279 -2.79 -2.67 -11.72
CA LEU A 279 -2.51 -3.78 -12.62
C LEU A 279 -1.44 -4.67 -12.00
N MET A 280 -1.55 -5.98 -12.21
CA MET A 280 -0.55 -6.94 -11.77
C MET A 280 0.63 -6.92 -12.73
N GLY A 281 1.70 -6.24 -12.36
CA GLY A 281 2.93 -6.15 -13.14
C GLY A 281 4.06 -7.03 -12.61
N TYR A 282 3.76 -8.22 -12.03
CA TYR A 282 4.75 -9.11 -11.42
C TYR A 282 4.20 -10.53 -11.27
N TYR A 283 5.06 -11.47 -10.89
CA TYR A 283 4.78 -12.86 -10.47
C TYR A 283 4.03 -13.72 -11.52
N LYS A 284 2.95 -13.21 -12.08
CA LYS A 284 2.16 -13.88 -13.12
C LYS A 284 1.96 -12.95 -14.32
N GLN A 285 2.01 -13.52 -15.48
CA GLN A 285 1.60 -12.82 -16.70
C GLN A 285 0.11 -13.06 -16.98
N PRO A 286 -0.54 -12.18 -17.77
CA PRO A 286 -1.89 -12.42 -18.26
C PRO A 286 -1.93 -13.68 -19.13
N LYS A 287 -3.08 -14.33 -19.19
CA LYS A 287 -3.30 -15.49 -20.07
C LYS A 287 -3.11 -15.13 -21.54
N ASP A 288 -3.53 -13.94 -21.89
CA ASP A 288 -3.41 -13.30 -23.19
C ASP A 288 -3.01 -11.84 -22.98
N TRP A 289 -2.09 -11.32 -23.79
CA TRP A 289 -1.60 -9.95 -23.70
C TRP A 289 -2.71 -8.91 -23.92
N ALA A 290 -3.76 -9.26 -24.67
CA ALA A 290 -4.96 -8.43 -24.82
C ALA A 290 -5.70 -8.22 -23.51
N GLN A 291 -5.52 -9.08 -22.51
CA GLN A 291 -6.15 -8.93 -21.19
C GLN A 291 -5.70 -7.64 -20.48
N VAL A 292 -4.44 -7.21 -20.66
CA VAL A 292 -3.96 -5.95 -20.09
C VAL A 292 -4.75 -4.76 -20.62
N ALA A 293 -4.91 -4.68 -21.95
CA ALA A 293 -5.71 -3.64 -22.59
C ALA A 293 -7.15 -3.64 -22.11
N LYS A 294 -7.74 -4.83 -21.99
CA LYS A 294 -9.12 -5.03 -21.53
C LYS A 294 -9.33 -4.54 -20.10
N TRP A 295 -8.41 -4.82 -19.17
CA TRP A 295 -8.51 -4.35 -17.80
C TRP A 295 -8.31 -2.83 -17.70
N VAL A 296 -7.44 -2.27 -18.52
CA VAL A 296 -7.29 -0.82 -18.65
C VAL A 296 -8.56 -0.15 -19.18
N ASP A 297 -9.24 -0.80 -20.16
CA ASP A 297 -10.51 -0.30 -20.67
C ASP A 297 -11.63 -0.36 -19.63
N ILE A 298 -11.73 -1.46 -18.86
CA ILE A 298 -12.65 -1.57 -17.71
C ILE A 298 -12.42 -0.43 -16.71
N ALA A 299 -11.17 -0.16 -16.34
CA ALA A 299 -10.85 0.91 -15.41
C ALA A 299 -11.26 2.29 -15.97
N LYS A 300 -11.03 2.53 -17.25
CA LYS A 300 -11.42 3.76 -17.95
C LYS A 300 -12.94 3.92 -18.03
N GLU A 301 -13.67 2.84 -18.39
CA GLU A 301 -15.14 2.80 -18.47
C GLU A 301 -15.78 3.07 -17.10
N ALA A 302 -15.26 2.46 -16.04
CA ALA A 302 -15.72 2.69 -14.67
C ALA A 302 -15.45 4.11 -14.17
N GLY A 303 -14.59 4.88 -14.86
CA GLY A 303 -14.25 6.24 -14.49
C GLY A 303 -13.18 6.34 -13.41
N VAL A 304 -12.23 5.40 -13.39
CA VAL A 304 -11.04 5.46 -12.53
C VAL A 304 -10.21 6.70 -12.87
N ASP A 305 -9.73 7.40 -11.86
CA ASP A 305 -8.89 8.59 -12.04
C ASP A 305 -7.44 8.24 -12.32
N ARG A 306 -6.93 7.14 -11.75
CA ARG A 306 -5.52 6.74 -11.80
C ARG A 306 -5.35 5.25 -12.01
N LEU A 307 -4.31 4.89 -12.78
CA LEU A 307 -3.84 3.52 -12.90
C LEU A 307 -2.44 3.40 -12.31
N ALA A 308 -2.20 2.35 -11.55
CA ALA A 308 -0.89 1.98 -11.06
C ALA A 308 -0.55 0.54 -11.48
N ALA A 309 0.72 0.20 -11.48
CA ALA A 309 1.15 -1.18 -11.62
C ALA A 309 2.29 -1.49 -10.64
N TRP A 310 2.32 -2.66 -10.11
CA TRP A 310 3.44 -3.20 -9.38
C TRP A 310 4.01 -4.37 -10.18
N THR A 311 5.21 -4.26 -10.75
CA THR A 311 6.23 -3.27 -10.46
C THR A 311 7.06 -2.96 -11.71
N TYR A 312 7.96 -1.98 -11.63
CA TYR A 312 8.91 -1.61 -12.69
C TYR A 312 9.57 -2.83 -13.34
N ARG A 313 9.63 -2.84 -14.68
CA ARG A 313 10.13 -3.95 -15.51
C ARG A 313 9.51 -5.32 -15.19
N GLY A 314 8.26 -5.36 -14.72
CA GLY A 314 7.60 -6.61 -14.40
C GLY A 314 8.26 -7.42 -13.29
N GLY A 315 9.06 -6.77 -12.42
CA GLY A 315 9.87 -7.41 -11.39
C GLY A 315 11.08 -8.19 -11.94
N TYR A 316 11.53 -7.87 -13.14
CA TYR A 316 12.69 -8.55 -13.77
C TYR A 316 13.91 -8.60 -12.83
N GLY A 317 14.51 -9.77 -12.72
CA GLY A 317 15.67 -10.00 -11.86
C GLY A 317 15.33 -10.26 -10.38
N THR A 318 14.05 -10.28 -10.01
CA THR A 318 13.60 -10.61 -8.65
C THR A 318 12.93 -11.99 -8.60
N VAL A 319 12.77 -12.52 -7.38
CA VAL A 319 12.03 -13.79 -7.15
C VAL A 319 10.54 -13.68 -7.44
N VAL A 320 10.01 -12.47 -7.55
CA VAL A 320 8.62 -12.17 -7.88
C VAL A 320 8.45 -11.71 -9.33
N GLY A 321 9.49 -11.76 -10.15
CA GLY A 321 9.43 -11.41 -11.56
C GLY A 321 8.39 -12.23 -12.32
N ALA A 322 7.66 -11.58 -13.22
CA ALA A 322 6.77 -12.27 -14.14
C ALA A 322 7.57 -13.17 -15.09
N PRO A 323 7.01 -14.30 -15.58
CA PRO A 323 7.72 -15.19 -16.51
C PRO A 323 8.26 -14.48 -17.76
N ASP A 324 7.51 -13.52 -18.31
CA ASP A 324 7.93 -12.64 -19.42
C ASP A 324 7.85 -11.18 -18.96
N ALA A 325 8.70 -10.85 -18.00
CA ALA A 325 8.64 -9.61 -17.23
C ALA A 325 8.76 -8.36 -18.11
N LEU A 326 9.73 -8.35 -19.05
CA LEU A 326 9.95 -7.17 -19.88
C LEU A 326 8.80 -6.96 -20.87
N LYS A 327 8.27 -8.03 -21.48
CA LYS A 327 7.08 -7.92 -22.33
C LYS A 327 5.84 -7.44 -21.56
N LEU A 328 5.68 -7.89 -20.32
CA LEU A 328 4.60 -7.39 -19.47
C LEU A 328 4.77 -5.88 -19.21
N TRP A 329 5.98 -5.44 -18.94
CA TRP A 329 6.32 -4.04 -18.78
C TRP A 329 6.01 -3.21 -20.03
N ASP A 330 6.47 -3.65 -21.20
CA ASP A 330 6.18 -3.01 -22.48
C ASP A 330 4.68 -2.91 -22.75
N THR A 331 3.94 -4.00 -22.50
CA THR A 331 2.50 -4.04 -22.70
C THR A 331 1.76 -3.07 -21.76
N ILE A 332 2.18 -2.97 -20.50
CA ILE A 332 1.64 -1.98 -19.55
C ILE A 332 1.94 -0.56 -20.07
N GLY A 333 3.17 -0.29 -20.48
CA GLY A 333 3.60 1.01 -21.02
C GLY A 333 2.81 1.44 -22.25
N GLU A 334 2.58 0.53 -23.21
CA GLU A 334 1.73 0.80 -24.38
C GLU A 334 0.31 1.22 -23.97
N ASN A 335 -0.26 0.55 -22.97
CA ASN A 335 -1.58 0.87 -22.47
C ASN A 335 -1.62 2.17 -21.66
N TYR A 336 -0.58 2.49 -20.90
CA TYR A 336 -0.45 3.78 -20.23
C TYR A 336 -0.44 4.93 -21.22
N LYS A 337 0.38 4.85 -22.29
CA LYS A 337 0.41 5.85 -23.37
C LYS A 337 -0.94 6.01 -24.08
N ARG A 338 -1.72 4.92 -24.18
CA ARG A 338 -3.03 4.91 -24.84
C ARG A 338 -4.11 5.66 -24.04
N VAL A 339 -4.05 5.61 -22.72
CA VAL A 339 -5.16 6.10 -21.86
C VAL A 339 -4.86 7.37 -21.09
N CYS A 340 -3.60 7.64 -20.77
CA CYS A 340 -3.18 8.85 -20.11
C CYS A 340 -3.07 9.97 -21.17
N LYS A 341 -3.92 10.98 -21.09
CA LYS A 341 -3.73 12.17 -21.93
C LYS A 341 -2.49 12.92 -21.41
N LYS A 342 -1.51 13.14 -22.29
CA LYS A 342 -0.54 14.19 -22.06
C LYS A 342 -1.35 15.50 -22.02
N ASP A 343 -1.25 16.23 -20.90
CA ASP A 343 -1.64 17.64 -20.90
C ASP A 343 -0.82 18.32 -21.99
N ALA A 344 -1.49 18.83 -23.02
CA ALA A 344 -0.90 19.48 -24.17
C ALA A 344 -0.44 20.89 -23.81
#